data_2b01140b9528fcebaa5c05b59ce54917
#
_entry.id   2b01140b9528fcebaa5c05b59ce54917
#
_cell.length_a   1.000
_cell.length_b   1.000
_cell.length_c   1.000
_cell.angle_alpha   90.00
_cell.angle_beta   90.00
_cell.angle_gamma   90.00
#
_symmetry.space_group_name_H-M   'P 1'
#
loop_
_entity.id
_entity.type
_entity.pdbx_description
1 polymer ?
#
loop_
_entity_poly.entity_id
_entity_poly.type
_entity_poly.pdbx_seq_one_letter_code
_entity_poly.pdbx_strand_id
1 'polypeptide(L)'
;MAEQLTIALGFRQSFFYRPALSDASQARGAFRAKARVSSRTRQAARASSLIGTEVYHWVRAHFSLPALDVPDLSNETPQMAVQLLRSMWNLGTRPAPNLVQLCESRGISVAGLGLEDLLEETHEPVDAFSLWDDGRPYIFTARRRSPEGERFTLAHELGRLVMHPNDPTTPEAESKADAFAAEFLIPHTACFEYLPYNPSLERLLEFKTAFRVSAIAAARRVHEVGRCSDWHYTELNRILTLRGFRSAEPGGRTFYERSRVFDTIAGNEKYSLHDMATELGLPTELARSFALQTRLSVV
;
A
#
# COMPACT_ATOMS: atom_id res chain seq x y z
N MET A 1 -36.65 0.08 -8.78
CA MET A 1 -35.36 0.81 -8.72
C MET A 1 -34.26 -0.05 -8.11
N ALA A 2 -34.36 -0.56 -6.86
CA ALA A 2 -33.32 -1.42 -6.26
C ALA A 2 -33.03 -2.70 -7.08
N GLU A 3 -34.07 -3.36 -7.62
CA GLU A 3 -33.92 -4.55 -8.47
C GLU A 3 -33.13 -4.25 -9.77
N GLN A 4 -33.39 -3.13 -10.40
CA GLN A 4 -32.65 -2.70 -11.59
C GLN A 4 -31.16 -2.40 -11.26
N LEU A 5 -30.89 -1.80 -10.10
CA LEU A 5 -29.53 -1.57 -9.63
C LEU A 5 -28.81 -2.88 -9.31
N THR A 6 -29.50 -3.86 -8.71
CA THR A 6 -28.97 -5.20 -8.47
C THR A 6 -28.48 -5.85 -9.77
N ILE A 7 -29.32 -5.82 -10.80
CA ILE A 7 -28.97 -6.40 -12.11
C ILE A 7 -27.81 -5.65 -12.77
N ALA A 8 -27.84 -4.32 -12.73
CA ALA A 8 -26.86 -3.49 -13.42
C ALA A 8 -25.47 -3.49 -12.73
N LEU A 9 -25.42 -3.57 -11.39
CA LEU A 9 -24.21 -3.40 -10.60
C LEU A 9 -23.72 -4.69 -9.95
N GLY A 10 -24.49 -5.78 -10.00
CA GLY A 10 -24.15 -7.07 -9.40
C GLY A 10 -24.21 -7.09 -7.85
N PHE A 11 -24.61 -5.98 -7.21
CA PHE A 11 -24.83 -5.93 -5.77
C PHE A 11 -26.15 -6.64 -5.40
N ARG A 12 -26.21 -7.26 -4.23
CA ARG A 12 -27.46 -7.82 -3.73
C ARG A 12 -28.45 -6.71 -3.36
N GLN A 13 -29.73 -6.99 -3.48
CA GLN A 13 -30.77 -6.02 -3.15
C GLN A 13 -30.65 -5.49 -1.72
N SER A 14 -30.22 -6.33 -0.76
CA SER A 14 -30.00 -5.98 0.64
C SER A 14 -28.99 -4.84 0.82
N PHE A 15 -28.01 -4.71 -0.07
CA PHE A 15 -27.04 -3.60 -0.02
C PHE A 15 -27.70 -2.22 -0.08
N PHE A 16 -28.72 -2.07 -0.92
CA PHE A 16 -29.41 -0.79 -1.17
C PHE A 16 -30.40 -0.40 -0.06
N TYR A 17 -30.66 -1.30 0.89
CA TYR A 17 -31.52 -1.04 2.06
C TYR A 17 -30.74 -0.87 3.36
N ARG A 18 -29.41 -0.97 3.30
CA ARG A 18 -28.56 -0.69 4.47
C ARG A 18 -28.58 0.81 4.81
N PRO A 19 -28.33 1.18 6.07
CA PRO A 19 -28.07 2.57 6.42
C PRO A 19 -27.01 3.16 5.48
N ALA A 20 -27.13 4.46 5.18
CA ALA A 20 -26.10 5.13 4.39
C ALA A 20 -24.73 4.92 5.05
N LEU A 21 -23.75 4.51 4.25
CA LEU A 21 -22.37 4.43 4.71
C LEU A 21 -21.99 5.78 5.33
N SER A 22 -21.36 5.78 6.49
CA SER A 22 -21.03 6.99 7.25
C SER A 22 -20.41 8.03 6.34
N ASP A 23 -20.84 9.29 6.48
CA ASP A 23 -20.42 10.35 5.57
C ASP A 23 -18.89 10.49 5.62
N ALA A 24 -18.23 10.02 4.56
CA ALA A 24 -16.78 10.12 4.38
C ALA A 24 -16.31 11.58 4.25
N SER A 25 -17.00 12.51 4.90
CA SER A 25 -16.55 13.90 5.01
C SER A 25 -15.16 13.99 5.66
N GLN A 26 -14.83 13.03 6.53
CA GLN A 26 -13.51 12.91 7.16
C GLN A 26 -12.46 12.27 6.22
N ALA A 27 -12.85 11.45 5.25
CA ALA A 27 -11.96 10.93 4.21
C ALA A 27 -11.54 12.00 3.16
N ARG A 28 -11.83 13.28 3.41
CA ARG A 28 -11.56 14.39 2.47
C ARG A 28 -10.08 14.64 2.19
N GLY A 29 -9.17 14.19 3.05
CA GLY A 29 -7.74 14.45 2.92
C GLY A 29 -7.06 13.64 1.80
N ALA A 30 -7.33 12.37 1.73
CA ALA A 30 -6.52 11.41 0.97
C ALA A 30 -6.58 11.55 -0.58
N PHE A 31 -7.66 12.11 -1.13
CA PHE A 31 -7.90 12.15 -2.59
C PHE A 31 -7.56 13.47 -3.30
N ARG A 32 -7.09 14.50 -2.61
CA ARG A 32 -6.81 15.80 -3.23
C ARG A 32 -5.50 15.86 -4.02
N ALA A 33 -4.57 14.93 -3.80
CA ALA A 33 -3.18 15.12 -4.19
C ALA A 33 -2.83 14.83 -5.63
N LYS A 34 -3.55 13.97 -6.32
CA LYS A 34 -3.17 13.68 -7.71
C LYS A 34 -3.99 14.55 -8.66
N ALA A 35 -3.46 15.72 -9.02
CA ALA A 35 -4.04 16.68 -9.97
C ALA A 35 -4.40 16.11 -11.37
N ARG A 36 -4.06 14.83 -11.62
CA ARG A 36 -4.28 14.13 -12.88
C ARG A 36 -5.40 13.07 -12.81
N VAL A 37 -6.14 12.99 -11.71
CA VAL A 37 -7.23 12.02 -11.54
C VAL A 37 -8.56 12.70 -11.76
N SER A 38 -9.43 12.13 -12.60
CA SER A 38 -10.77 12.64 -12.91
C SER A 38 -11.67 12.67 -11.67
N SER A 39 -12.73 13.47 -11.71
CA SER A 39 -13.74 13.49 -10.66
C SER A 39 -14.45 12.14 -10.52
N ARG A 40 -14.66 11.42 -11.64
CA ARG A 40 -15.25 10.07 -11.67
C ARG A 40 -14.41 9.09 -10.85
N THR A 41 -13.13 9.00 -11.14
CA THR A 41 -12.23 8.06 -10.45
C THR A 41 -12.03 8.43 -8.99
N ARG A 42 -11.97 9.72 -8.65
CA ARG A 42 -11.94 10.16 -7.25
C ARG A 42 -13.18 9.76 -6.47
N GLN A 43 -14.37 9.91 -7.06
CA GLN A 43 -15.62 9.51 -6.43
C GLN A 43 -15.72 7.98 -6.30
N ALA A 44 -15.30 7.24 -7.33
CA ALA A 44 -15.25 5.78 -7.28
C ALA A 44 -14.30 5.28 -6.19
N ALA A 45 -13.10 5.83 -6.08
CA ALA A 45 -12.14 5.47 -5.05
C ALA A 45 -12.65 5.83 -3.63
N ARG A 46 -13.34 6.96 -3.48
CA ARG A 46 -14.00 7.31 -2.22
C ARG A 46 -15.14 6.33 -1.89
N ALA A 47 -15.99 6.01 -2.84
CA ALA A 47 -17.06 5.02 -2.62
C ALA A 47 -16.49 3.64 -2.26
N SER A 48 -15.42 3.24 -2.94
CA SER A 48 -14.71 2.00 -2.66
C SER A 48 -14.11 1.98 -1.24
N SER A 49 -13.53 3.08 -0.77
CA SER A 49 -12.99 3.13 0.60
C SER A 49 -14.08 2.96 1.66
N LEU A 50 -15.27 3.52 1.43
CA LEU A 50 -16.41 3.32 2.33
C LEU A 50 -16.82 1.86 2.40
N ILE A 51 -16.89 1.19 1.25
CA ILE A 51 -17.17 -0.25 1.22
C ILE A 51 -16.05 -1.04 1.91
N GLY A 52 -14.79 -0.65 1.69
CA GLY A 52 -13.63 -1.28 2.34
C GLY A 52 -13.61 -1.09 3.87
N THR A 53 -14.07 0.05 4.39
CA THR A 53 -14.25 0.24 5.84
C THR A 53 -15.36 -0.68 6.37
N GLU A 54 -16.47 -0.86 5.66
CA GLU A 54 -17.53 -1.82 6.01
C GLU A 54 -17.03 -3.27 6.01
N VAL A 55 -16.16 -3.63 5.04
CA VAL A 55 -15.49 -4.94 5.04
C VAL A 55 -14.73 -5.13 6.35
N TYR A 56 -13.97 -4.14 6.80
CA TYR A 56 -13.24 -4.23 8.07
C TYR A 56 -14.14 -4.12 9.31
N HIS A 57 -15.29 -3.47 9.24
CA HIS A 57 -16.30 -3.54 10.31
C HIS A 57 -16.82 -4.97 10.46
N TRP A 58 -17.14 -5.64 9.35
CA TRP A 58 -17.51 -7.05 9.36
C TRP A 58 -16.39 -7.93 9.92
N VAL A 59 -15.13 -7.71 9.48
CA VAL A 59 -13.97 -8.46 10.00
C VAL A 59 -13.86 -8.33 11.51
N ARG A 60 -13.98 -7.12 12.06
CA ARG A 60 -13.89 -6.88 13.50
C ARG A 60 -15.07 -7.45 14.29
N ALA A 61 -16.23 -7.57 13.68
CA ALA A 61 -17.39 -8.20 14.30
C ALA A 61 -17.21 -9.72 14.50
N HIS A 62 -16.36 -10.35 13.68
CA HIS A 62 -16.17 -11.80 13.65
C HIS A 62 -14.79 -12.28 14.09
N PHE A 63 -13.78 -11.40 14.05
CA PHE A 63 -12.38 -11.73 14.33
C PHE A 63 -11.73 -10.68 15.23
N SER A 64 -10.88 -11.13 16.15
CA SER A 64 -10.02 -10.24 16.93
C SER A 64 -8.84 -9.78 16.10
N LEU A 65 -8.72 -8.49 15.87
CA LEU A 65 -7.57 -7.89 15.19
C LEU A 65 -6.54 -7.35 16.20
N PRO A 66 -5.26 -7.22 15.80
CA PRO A 66 -4.24 -6.60 16.63
C PRO A 66 -4.64 -5.19 17.09
N ALA A 67 -4.18 -4.83 18.28
CA ALA A 67 -4.38 -3.48 18.83
C ALA A 67 -3.63 -2.45 17.98
N LEU A 68 -4.13 -1.22 17.99
CA LEU A 68 -3.49 -0.10 17.30
C LEU A 68 -2.15 0.24 17.95
N ASP A 69 -1.08 0.19 17.15
CA ASP A 69 0.30 0.54 17.52
C ASP A 69 0.92 1.42 16.41
N VAL A 70 0.29 2.56 16.15
CA VAL A 70 0.72 3.55 15.15
C VAL A 70 0.93 4.88 15.87
N PRO A 71 2.19 5.32 16.07
CA PRO A 71 2.48 6.58 16.75
C PRO A 71 2.17 7.77 15.84
N ASP A 72 1.85 8.91 16.43
CA ASP A 72 1.86 10.21 15.77
C ASP A 72 3.27 10.79 15.82
N LEU A 73 3.92 10.87 14.65
CA LEU A 73 5.27 11.42 14.48
C LEU A 73 5.23 12.64 13.52
N SER A 74 4.12 13.37 13.49
CA SER A 74 3.89 14.50 12.61
C SER A 74 4.88 15.66 12.81
N ASN A 75 5.47 15.77 13.99
CA ASN A 75 6.45 16.80 14.35
C ASN A 75 7.90 16.41 13.98
N GLU A 76 8.11 15.18 13.50
CA GLU A 76 9.46 14.68 13.21
C GLU A 76 9.85 14.90 11.75
N THR A 77 11.15 14.87 11.47
CA THR A 77 11.63 14.73 10.10
C THR A 77 11.36 13.30 9.61
N PRO A 78 11.22 13.07 8.28
CA PRO A 78 11.00 11.72 7.76
C PRO A 78 12.03 10.70 8.23
N GLN A 79 13.29 11.09 8.30
CA GLN A 79 14.37 10.23 8.77
C GLN A 79 14.21 9.86 10.26
N MET A 80 13.91 10.84 11.11
CA MET A 80 13.71 10.62 12.55
C MET A 80 12.45 9.80 12.80
N ALA A 81 11.36 10.09 12.11
CA ALA A 81 10.11 9.33 12.19
C ALA A 81 10.34 7.85 11.86
N VAL A 82 11.08 7.56 10.80
CA VAL A 82 11.44 6.18 10.43
C VAL A 82 12.33 5.53 11.48
N GLN A 83 13.32 6.23 11.99
CA GLN A 83 14.22 5.69 13.00
C GLN A 83 13.46 5.30 14.27
N LEU A 84 12.57 6.17 14.74
CA LEU A 84 11.71 5.92 15.89
C LEU A 84 10.76 4.75 15.62
N LEU A 85 10.04 4.77 14.50
CA LEU A 85 9.08 3.73 14.15
C LEU A 85 9.75 2.36 14.00
N ARG A 86 10.91 2.29 13.30
CA ARG A 86 11.65 1.04 13.14
C ARG A 86 12.18 0.51 14.47
N SER A 87 12.57 1.41 15.39
CA SER A 87 12.97 1.04 16.75
C SER A 87 11.79 0.48 17.54
N MET A 88 10.63 1.17 17.56
CA MET A 88 9.42 0.74 18.25
C MET A 88 8.92 -0.62 17.72
N TRP A 89 9.03 -0.85 16.41
CA TRP A 89 8.60 -2.09 15.76
C TRP A 89 9.69 -3.17 15.70
N ASN A 90 10.83 -2.97 16.36
CA ASN A 90 11.98 -3.90 16.43
C ASN A 90 12.51 -4.33 15.06
N LEU A 91 12.53 -3.43 14.08
CA LEU A 91 13.02 -3.70 12.73
C LEU A 91 14.55 -3.48 12.62
N GLY A 92 15.11 -2.54 13.40
CA GLY A 92 16.52 -2.15 13.30
C GLY A 92 16.91 -1.77 11.87
N THR A 93 18.09 -2.19 11.41
CA THR A 93 18.60 -1.97 10.05
C THR A 93 18.17 -3.04 9.05
N ARG A 94 17.54 -4.13 9.52
CA ARG A 94 17.16 -5.29 8.71
C ARG A 94 16.11 -4.93 7.65
N PRO A 95 16.02 -5.69 6.53
CA PRO A 95 14.95 -5.57 5.56
C PRO A 95 13.58 -5.66 6.23
N ALA A 96 12.67 -4.75 5.86
CA ALA A 96 11.29 -4.82 6.34
C ALA A 96 10.63 -6.13 5.85
N PRO A 97 9.85 -6.83 6.71
CA PRO A 97 9.16 -8.08 6.34
C PRO A 97 8.07 -7.82 5.29
N ASN A 98 7.08 -8.70 5.19
CA ASN A 98 5.85 -8.43 4.43
C ASN A 98 5.17 -7.20 5.02
N LEU A 99 5.05 -6.11 4.22
CA LEU A 99 4.53 -4.82 4.71
C LEU A 99 3.03 -4.87 4.99
N VAL A 100 2.25 -5.64 4.22
CA VAL A 100 0.83 -5.82 4.48
C VAL A 100 0.65 -6.42 5.87
N GLN A 101 1.33 -7.54 6.15
CA GLN A 101 1.25 -8.22 7.45
C GLN A 101 1.86 -7.38 8.58
N LEU A 102 2.91 -6.61 8.31
CA LEU A 102 3.48 -5.70 9.29
C LEU A 102 2.45 -4.64 9.68
N CYS A 103 1.82 -3.98 8.71
CA CYS A 103 0.76 -3.01 8.95
C CYS A 103 -0.41 -3.63 9.73
N GLU A 104 -0.89 -4.79 9.29
CA GLU A 104 -1.97 -5.53 9.98
C GLU A 104 -1.60 -5.86 11.44
N SER A 105 -0.35 -6.26 11.69
CA SER A 105 0.12 -6.58 13.06
C SER A 105 0.20 -5.36 13.98
N ARG A 106 0.10 -4.16 13.42
CA ARG A 106 0.09 -2.87 14.12
C ARG A 106 -1.28 -2.19 14.14
N GLY A 107 -2.32 -2.96 13.80
CA GLY A 107 -3.70 -2.48 13.82
C GLY A 107 -4.10 -1.63 12.62
N ILE A 108 -3.28 -1.55 11.57
CA ILE A 108 -3.61 -0.88 10.31
C ILE A 108 -4.40 -1.85 9.43
N SER A 109 -5.55 -1.43 8.97
CA SER A 109 -6.39 -2.21 8.04
C SER A 109 -5.88 -2.02 6.61
N VAL A 110 -5.48 -3.11 5.94
CA VAL A 110 -4.96 -3.04 4.55
C VAL A 110 -5.89 -3.81 3.62
N ALA A 111 -6.44 -3.15 2.60
CA ALA A 111 -7.37 -3.74 1.64
C ALA A 111 -7.05 -3.34 0.20
N GLY A 112 -7.57 -4.10 -0.75
CA GLY A 112 -7.60 -3.70 -2.15
C GLY A 112 -8.56 -2.52 -2.37
N LEU A 113 -8.44 -1.88 -3.51
CA LEU A 113 -9.30 -0.77 -3.91
C LEU A 113 -10.59 -1.24 -4.59
N GLY A 114 -10.59 -2.44 -5.20
CA GLY A 114 -11.75 -2.94 -5.94
C GLY A 114 -12.14 -2.08 -7.16
N LEU A 115 -11.18 -1.42 -7.76
CA LEU A 115 -11.37 -0.51 -8.90
C LEU A 115 -10.51 -0.93 -10.12
N GLU A 116 -10.03 -2.16 -10.15
CA GLU A 116 -9.07 -2.62 -11.14
C GLU A 116 -9.57 -2.35 -12.57
N ASP A 117 -10.82 -2.72 -12.87
CA ASP A 117 -11.41 -2.54 -14.20
C ASP A 117 -11.51 -1.06 -14.60
N LEU A 118 -11.95 -0.18 -13.69
CA LEU A 118 -12.03 1.26 -13.94
C LEU A 118 -10.65 1.86 -14.19
N LEU A 119 -9.65 1.44 -13.42
CA LEU A 119 -8.30 1.95 -13.53
C LEU A 119 -7.57 1.41 -14.76
N GLU A 120 -7.92 0.21 -15.25
CA GLU A 120 -7.47 -0.32 -16.52
C GLU A 120 -8.11 0.45 -17.69
N GLU A 121 -9.42 0.75 -17.63
CA GLU A 121 -10.13 1.54 -18.64
C GLU A 121 -9.58 2.97 -18.74
N THR A 122 -9.40 3.64 -17.59
CA THR A 122 -9.06 5.08 -17.57
C THR A 122 -7.56 5.34 -17.64
N HIS A 123 -6.72 4.36 -17.36
CA HIS A 123 -5.25 4.50 -17.22
C HIS A 123 -4.84 5.59 -16.20
N GLU A 124 -5.73 5.95 -15.29
CA GLU A 124 -5.46 7.00 -14.30
C GLU A 124 -4.52 6.50 -13.19
N PRO A 125 -3.60 7.35 -12.70
CA PRO A 125 -2.54 6.95 -11.78
C PRO A 125 -3.03 6.92 -10.32
N VAL A 126 -3.95 6.02 -10.00
CA VAL A 126 -4.33 5.71 -8.61
C VAL A 126 -3.65 4.41 -8.20
N ASP A 127 -2.66 4.51 -7.33
CA ASP A 127 -1.91 3.34 -6.85
C ASP A 127 -2.37 2.89 -5.46
N ALA A 128 -2.51 3.84 -4.54
CA ALA A 128 -3.01 3.63 -3.18
C ALA A 128 -3.41 4.96 -2.54
N PHE A 129 -4.05 4.89 -1.39
CA PHE A 129 -4.24 5.99 -0.45
C PHE A 129 -4.49 5.46 0.95
N SER A 130 -4.27 6.31 1.95
CA SER A 130 -4.54 6.03 3.35
C SER A 130 -5.51 7.04 3.95
N LEU A 131 -6.21 6.63 5.00
CA LEU A 131 -7.10 7.49 5.77
C LEU A 131 -7.21 7.00 7.22
N TRP A 132 -7.62 7.92 8.09
CA TRP A 132 -8.10 7.60 9.43
C TRP A 132 -9.63 7.70 9.42
N ASP A 133 -10.31 6.69 9.95
CA ASP A 133 -11.76 6.66 10.13
C ASP A 133 -12.08 6.11 11.52
N ASP A 134 -12.83 6.87 12.31
CA ASP A 134 -13.16 6.54 13.71
C ASP A 134 -11.94 6.09 14.54
N GLY A 135 -10.84 6.85 14.44
CA GLY A 135 -9.58 6.55 15.13
C GLY A 135 -8.84 5.29 14.65
N ARG A 136 -9.19 4.76 13.49
CA ARG A 136 -8.58 3.58 12.89
C ARG A 136 -7.91 3.89 11.57
N PRO A 137 -6.68 3.41 11.36
CA PRO A 137 -5.96 3.63 10.11
C PRO A 137 -6.29 2.57 9.07
N TYR A 138 -6.42 3.02 7.82
CA TYR A 138 -6.67 2.20 6.66
C TYR A 138 -5.68 2.54 5.54
N ILE A 139 -5.23 1.52 4.80
CA ILE A 139 -4.51 1.66 3.54
C ILE A 139 -5.28 0.87 2.47
N PHE A 140 -5.59 1.53 1.37
CA PHE A 140 -6.21 0.92 0.19
C PHE A 140 -5.22 0.93 -0.97
N THR A 141 -5.01 -0.22 -1.63
CA THR A 141 -4.05 -0.36 -2.74
C THR A 141 -4.72 -0.93 -3.99
N ALA A 142 -4.35 -0.41 -5.16
CA ALA A 142 -4.85 -0.87 -6.45
C ALA A 142 -3.97 -1.97 -7.09
N ARG A 143 -2.83 -2.31 -6.53
CA ARG A 143 -1.88 -3.34 -7.03
C ARG A 143 -1.52 -3.21 -8.50
N ARG A 144 -1.35 -1.99 -8.98
CA ARG A 144 -1.02 -1.70 -10.39
C ARG A 144 0.47 -1.67 -10.69
N ARG A 145 1.30 -1.59 -9.66
CA ARG A 145 2.75 -1.56 -9.78
C ARG A 145 3.34 -2.96 -9.67
N SER A 146 4.63 -3.09 -10.00
CA SER A 146 5.38 -4.31 -9.63
C SER A 146 5.31 -4.57 -8.12
N PRO A 147 5.55 -5.80 -7.66
CA PRO A 147 5.59 -6.10 -6.22
C PRO A 147 6.52 -5.19 -5.42
N GLU A 148 7.68 -4.81 -5.99
CA GLU A 148 8.60 -3.86 -5.37
C GLU A 148 8.04 -2.44 -5.36
N GLY A 149 7.34 -2.05 -6.43
CA GLY A 149 6.66 -0.75 -6.51
C GLY A 149 5.50 -0.65 -5.53
N GLU A 150 4.73 -1.72 -5.33
CA GLU A 150 3.67 -1.77 -4.32
C GLU A 150 4.23 -1.60 -2.90
N ARG A 151 5.38 -2.22 -2.59
CA ARG A 151 6.03 -2.02 -1.29
C ARG A 151 6.37 -0.56 -1.03
N PHE A 152 6.87 0.14 -2.06
CA PHE A 152 7.13 1.58 -1.93
C PHE A 152 5.84 2.36 -1.68
N THR A 153 4.79 2.05 -2.42
CA THR A 153 3.47 2.67 -2.25
C THR A 153 2.90 2.41 -0.85
N LEU A 154 2.98 1.18 -0.33
CA LEU A 154 2.54 0.86 1.04
C LEU A 154 3.36 1.59 2.11
N ALA A 155 4.67 1.69 1.94
CA ALA A 155 5.54 2.45 2.84
C ALA A 155 5.26 3.96 2.80
N HIS A 156 4.92 4.50 1.62
CA HIS A 156 4.48 5.88 1.44
C HIS A 156 3.18 6.16 2.21
N GLU A 157 2.18 5.29 2.07
CA GLU A 157 0.90 5.43 2.77
C GLU A 157 1.06 5.24 4.29
N LEU A 158 1.96 4.35 4.72
CA LEU A 158 2.34 4.25 6.13
C LEU A 158 2.95 5.57 6.63
N GLY A 159 3.83 6.19 5.85
CA GLY A 159 4.40 7.50 6.15
C GLY A 159 3.33 8.58 6.31
N ARG A 160 2.30 8.56 5.47
CA ARG A 160 1.16 9.47 5.59
C ARG A 160 0.38 9.25 6.88
N LEU A 161 0.09 8.01 7.25
CA LEU A 161 -0.61 7.69 8.51
C LEU A 161 0.16 8.14 9.75
N VAL A 162 1.48 8.01 9.72
CA VAL A 162 2.36 8.30 10.87
C VAL A 162 2.71 9.78 10.98
N MET A 163 2.94 10.46 9.83
CA MET A 163 3.43 11.84 9.81
C MET A 163 2.34 12.88 9.51
N HIS A 164 1.24 12.46 8.89
CA HIS A 164 0.19 13.37 8.41
C HIS A 164 -1.21 12.86 8.73
N PRO A 165 -1.53 12.50 10.00
CA PRO A 165 -2.81 11.87 10.35
C PRO A 165 -4.01 12.78 10.08
N ASN A 166 -3.82 14.10 10.04
CA ASN A 166 -4.88 15.10 9.85
C ASN A 166 -4.67 15.97 8.60
N ASP A 167 -3.69 15.65 7.74
CA ASP A 167 -3.23 16.61 6.75
C ASP A 167 -3.82 16.41 5.35
N PRO A 168 -4.25 17.51 4.72
CA PRO A 168 -4.51 17.53 3.28
C PRO A 168 -3.22 17.20 2.52
N THR A 169 -3.37 16.54 1.39
CA THR A 169 -2.32 16.24 0.44
C THR A 169 -1.71 17.52 -0.15
N THR A 170 -0.64 17.98 0.46
CA THR A 170 0.21 19.06 -0.09
C THR A 170 1.43 18.46 -0.79
N PRO A 171 2.05 19.15 -1.75
CA PRO A 171 3.31 18.70 -2.36
C PRO A 171 4.41 18.44 -1.33
N GLU A 172 4.42 19.18 -0.22
CA GLU A 172 5.37 18.99 0.87
C GLU A 172 5.10 17.68 1.64
N ALA A 173 3.83 17.39 1.96
CA ALA A 173 3.44 16.15 2.62
C ALA A 173 3.74 14.93 1.74
N GLU A 174 3.51 15.02 0.44
CA GLU A 174 3.88 13.97 -0.52
C GLU A 174 5.40 13.74 -0.55
N SER A 175 6.19 14.82 -0.60
CA SER A 175 7.66 14.72 -0.56
C SER A 175 8.17 14.10 0.74
N LYS A 176 7.56 14.44 1.89
CA LYS A 176 7.88 13.84 3.19
C LYS A 176 7.51 12.36 3.23
N ALA A 177 6.37 11.98 2.68
CA ALA A 177 5.95 10.57 2.60
C ALA A 177 6.87 9.75 1.67
N ASP A 178 7.33 10.31 0.55
CA ASP A 178 8.32 9.67 -0.32
C ASP A 178 9.66 9.48 0.40
N ALA A 179 10.14 10.50 1.10
CA ALA A 179 11.37 10.42 1.89
C ALA A 179 11.25 9.40 3.04
N PHE A 180 10.08 9.35 3.70
CA PHE A 180 9.77 8.33 4.70
C PHE A 180 9.82 6.93 4.08
N ALA A 181 9.15 6.70 2.95
CA ALA A 181 9.12 5.40 2.28
C ALA A 181 10.52 4.91 1.89
N ALA A 182 11.34 5.78 1.32
CA ALA A 182 12.70 5.46 0.94
C ALA A 182 13.55 5.07 2.16
N GLU A 183 13.49 5.86 3.25
CA GLU A 183 14.18 5.58 4.50
C GLU A 183 13.64 4.33 5.19
N PHE A 184 12.32 4.11 5.18
CA PHE A 184 11.69 2.96 5.82
C PHE A 184 12.08 1.65 5.16
N LEU A 185 12.10 1.61 3.83
CA LEU A 185 12.46 0.42 3.06
C LEU A 185 13.97 0.17 3.05
N ILE A 186 14.76 1.22 2.94
CA ILE A 186 16.23 1.17 2.94
C ILE A 186 16.77 2.22 3.91
N PRO A 187 16.92 1.88 5.20
CA PRO A 187 17.53 2.80 6.16
C PRO A 187 18.91 3.24 5.69
N HIS A 188 19.23 4.53 5.86
CA HIS A 188 20.55 5.04 5.50
C HIS A 188 21.67 4.24 6.18
N THR A 189 21.48 3.87 7.45
CA THR A 189 22.42 3.03 8.21
C THR A 189 22.64 1.67 7.57
N ALA A 190 21.62 1.06 6.98
CA ALA A 190 21.74 -0.21 6.27
C ALA A 190 22.65 -0.09 5.02
N CYS A 191 22.61 1.04 4.31
CA CYS A 191 23.51 1.25 3.17
C CYS A 191 24.99 1.23 3.62
N PHE A 192 25.30 1.79 4.79
CA PHE A 192 26.67 1.78 5.35
C PHE A 192 27.07 0.42 5.92
N GLU A 193 26.12 -0.30 6.49
CA GLU A 193 26.35 -1.62 7.10
C GLU A 193 26.55 -2.73 6.03
N TYR A 194 25.76 -2.73 4.98
CA TYR A 194 25.72 -3.85 4.02
C TYR A 194 26.45 -3.59 2.71
N LEU A 195 26.79 -2.34 2.37
CA LEU A 195 27.44 -2.00 1.11
C LEU A 195 28.78 -1.30 1.29
N PRO A 196 29.80 -1.63 0.47
CA PRO A 196 31.01 -0.83 0.37
C PRO A 196 30.72 0.52 -0.29
N TYR A 197 31.66 1.46 -0.20
CA TYR A 197 31.61 2.67 -1.04
C TYR A 197 31.79 2.30 -2.50
N ASN A 198 30.99 2.90 -3.40
CA ASN A 198 30.89 2.54 -4.82
C ASN A 198 30.64 1.03 -5.02
N PRO A 199 29.50 0.48 -4.56
CA PRO A 199 29.22 -0.95 -4.66
C PRO A 199 29.17 -1.42 -6.11
N SER A 200 29.70 -2.61 -6.39
CA SER A 200 29.53 -3.21 -7.72
C SER A 200 28.05 -3.47 -8.03
N LEU A 201 27.75 -3.63 -9.31
CA LEU A 201 26.37 -3.95 -9.72
C LEU A 201 25.84 -5.23 -9.04
N GLU A 202 26.68 -6.26 -8.93
CA GLU A 202 26.31 -7.53 -8.28
C GLU A 202 25.93 -7.29 -6.81
N ARG A 203 26.76 -6.52 -6.07
CA ARG A 203 26.45 -6.18 -4.66
C ARG A 203 25.20 -5.35 -4.51
N LEU A 204 24.93 -4.44 -5.46
CA LEU A 204 23.68 -3.67 -5.50
C LEU A 204 22.46 -4.57 -5.77
N LEU A 205 22.58 -5.55 -6.67
CA LEU A 205 21.50 -6.48 -6.98
C LEU A 205 21.22 -7.46 -5.83
N GLU A 206 22.24 -7.94 -5.13
CA GLU A 206 22.07 -8.72 -3.90
C GLU A 206 21.34 -7.89 -2.82
N PHE A 207 21.77 -6.66 -2.62
CA PHE A 207 21.19 -5.73 -1.66
C PHE A 207 19.72 -5.43 -1.96
N LYS A 208 19.40 -5.06 -3.22
CA LYS A 208 18.01 -4.80 -3.62
C LYS A 208 17.11 -6.01 -3.41
N THR A 209 17.64 -7.21 -3.65
CA THR A 209 16.90 -8.47 -3.46
C THR A 209 16.62 -8.73 -1.99
N ALA A 210 17.62 -8.54 -1.12
CA ALA A 210 17.46 -8.67 0.32
C ALA A 210 16.45 -7.66 0.89
N PHE A 211 16.51 -6.39 0.44
CA PHE A 211 15.60 -5.33 0.88
C PHE A 211 14.26 -5.32 0.13
N ARG A 212 14.11 -6.16 -0.90
CA ARG A 212 12.87 -6.33 -1.68
C ARG A 212 12.39 -5.01 -2.31
N VAL A 213 13.33 -4.28 -2.90
CA VAL A 213 13.11 -3.02 -3.60
C VAL A 213 13.55 -3.13 -5.05
N SER A 214 13.18 -2.16 -5.90
CA SER A 214 13.68 -2.13 -7.27
C SER A 214 15.16 -1.76 -7.32
N ALA A 215 15.87 -2.25 -8.35
CA ALA A 215 17.28 -1.95 -8.54
C ALA A 215 17.54 -0.44 -8.71
N ILE A 216 16.64 0.26 -9.40
CA ILE A 216 16.71 1.71 -9.57
C ILE A 216 16.53 2.43 -8.23
N ALA A 217 15.56 2.00 -7.40
CA ALA A 217 15.37 2.58 -6.07
C ALA A 217 16.59 2.35 -5.17
N ALA A 218 17.18 1.15 -5.19
CA ALA A 218 18.39 0.85 -4.44
C ALA A 218 19.58 1.72 -4.91
N ALA A 219 19.83 1.85 -6.21
CA ALA A 219 20.88 2.70 -6.75
C ALA A 219 20.71 4.16 -6.35
N ARG A 220 19.48 4.68 -6.48
CA ARG A 220 19.14 6.04 -6.07
C ARG A 220 19.41 6.24 -4.58
N ARG A 221 18.96 5.31 -3.74
CA ARG A 221 19.14 5.42 -2.29
C ARG A 221 20.62 5.42 -1.87
N VAL A 222 21.42 4.53 -2.46
CA VAL A 222 22.87 4.45 -2.23
C VAL A 222 23.57 5.77 -2.56
N HIS A 223 23.14 6.43 -3.62
CA HIS A 223 23.63 7.75 -4.01
C HIS A 223 23.15 8.86 -3.06
N GLU A 224 21.86 8.92 -2.74
CA GLU A 224 21.28 9.93 -1.84
C GLU A 224 21.93 9.95 -0.46
N VAL A 225 22.34 8.79 0.06
CA VAL A 225 23.03 8.69 1.35
C VAL A 225 24.56 8.89 1.26
N GLY A 226 25.07 9.24 0.08
CA GLY A 226 26.51 9.47 -0.14
C GLY A 226 27.36 8.19 -0.13
N ARG A 227 26.75 7.02 -0.37
CA ARG A 227 27.50 5.73 -0.40
C ARG A 227 28.08 5.42 -1.79
N CYS A 228 27.84 6.26 -2.80
CA CYS A 228 28.54 6.23 -4.07
C CYS A 228 28.73 7.63 -4.65
N SER A 229 29.72 7.77 -5.53
CA SER A 229 29.99 9.01 -6.26
C SER A 229 28.94 9.25 -7.37
N ASP A 230 28.79 10.52 -7.82
CA ASP A 230 27.92 10.91 -8.94
C ASP A 230 28.24 10.12 -10.23
N TRP A 231 29.54 9.96 -10.52
CA TRP A 231 29.98 9.20 -11.68
C TRP A 231 29.55 7.73 -11.58
N HIS A 232 29.77 7.10 -10.42
CA HIS A 232 29.41 5.71 -10.19
C HIS A 232 27.91 5.50 -10.27
N TYR A 233 27.13 6.41 -9.68
CA TYR A 233 25.65 6.39 -9.78
C TYR A 233 25.18 6.50 -11.22
N THR A 234 25.78 7.40 -12.02
CA THR A 234 25.45 7.57 -13.42
C THR A 234 25.72 6.28 -14.20
N GLU A 235 26.86 5.64 -13.96
CA GLU A 235 27.24 4.40 -14.63
C GLU A 235 26.33 3.23 -14.21
N LEU A 236 26.01 3.09 -12.92
CA LEU A 236 25.03 2.11 -12.43
C LEU A 236 23.68 2.28 -13.13
N ASN A 237 23.14 3.51 -13.20
CA ASN A 237 21.87 3.78 -13.87
C ASN A 237 21.91 3.47 -15.35
N ARG A 238 23.03 3.76 -16.04
CA ARG A 238 23.23 3.41 -17.43
C ARG A 238 23.14 1.89 -17.63
N ILE A 239 23.86 1.12 -16.83
CA ILE A 239 23.89 -0.34 -16.91
C ILE A 239 22.52 -0.92 -16.57
N LEU A 240 21.87 -0.45 -15.49
CA LEU A 240 20.54 -0.90 -15.10
C LEU A 240 19.50 -0.63 -16.19
N THR A 241 19.58 0.53 -16.85
CA THR A 241 18.70 0.90 -17.96
C THR A 241 18.90 -0.04 -19.14
N LEU A 242 20.16 -0.30 -19.54
CA LEU A 242 20.48 -1.24 -20.63
C LEU A 242 20.02 -2.67 -20.33
N ARG A 243 20.03 -3.09 -19.08
CA ARG A 243 19.54 -4.40 -18.63
C ARG A 243 18.02 -4.46 -18.40
N GLY A 244 17.25 -3.40 -18.73
CA GLY A 244 15.80 -3.38 -18.69
C GLY A 244 15.18 -3.09 -17.32
N PHE A 245 15.96 -2.72 -16.29
CA PHE A 245 15.44 -2.44 -14.93
C PHE A 245 14.57 -1.18 -14.83
N ARG A 246 14.45 -0.36 -15.90
CA ARG A 246 13.52 0.78 -15.93
C ARG A 246 12.10 0.39 -16.33
N SER A 247 11.95 -0.61 -17.21
CA SER A 247 10.67 -1.05 -17.75
C SER A 247 10.13 -2.30 -17.06
N ALA A 248 11.03 -3.07 -16.47
CA ALA A 248 10.72 -4.28 -15.74
C ALA A 248 11.66 -4.41 -14.53
N GLU A 249 11.54 -5.48 -13.76
CA GLU A 249 12.46 -5.78 -12.65
C GLU A 249 13.03 -7.19 -12.88
N PRO A 250 14.05 -7.35 -13.75
CA PRO A 250 14.64 -8.66 -14.03
C PRO A 250 15.10 -9.38 -12.76
N GLY A 251 14.62 -10.61 -12.55
CA GLY A 251 14.86 -11.36 -11.32
C GLY A 251 14.14 -10.76 -10.10
N GLY A 252 13.15 -9.89 -10.29
CA GLY A 252 12.30 -9.35 -9.25
C GLY A 252 11.26 -10.35 -8.74
N ARG A 253 10.44 -9.91 -7.84
CA ARG A 253 9.37 -10.73 -7.24
C ARG A 253 8.24 -10.93 -8.26
N THR A 254 7.69 -12.13 -8.26
CA THR A 254 6.57 -12.50 -9.15
C THR A 254 5.21 -12.47 -8.45
N PHE A 255 5.19 -12.20 -7.15
CA PHE A 255 3.97 -12.19 -6.35
C PHE A 255 3.94 -11.02 -5.38
N TYR A 256 2.73 -10.49 -5.19
CA TYR A 256 2.43 -9.43 -4.22
C TYR A 256 2.44 -9.96 -2.79
N GLU A 257 2.60 -9.05 -1.85
CA GLU A 257 2.48 -9.37 -0.43
C GLU A 257 1.03 -9.67 -0.06
N ARG A 258 0.82 -10.70 0.76
CA ARG A 258 -0.51 -11.19 1.11
C ARG A 258 -0.94 -10.70 2.48
N SER A 259 -2.22 -10.46 2.63
CA SER A 259 -2.88 -10.17 3.90
C SER A 259 -2.99 -11.44 4.74
N ARG A 260 -2.57 -11.37 6.00
CA ARG A 260 -2.80 -12.44 6.96
C ARG A 260 -4.26 -12.45 7.45
N VAL A 261 -4.87 -11.30 7.57
CA VAL A 261 -6.27 -11.17 7.96
C VAL A 261 -7.17 -11.91 6.98
N PHE A 262 -7.05 -11.63 5.69
CA PHE A 262 -7.87 -12.28 4.67
C PHE A 262 -7.48 -13.74 4.40
N ASP A 263 -6.21 -14.12 4.57
CA ASP A 263 -5.81 -15.52 4.53
C ASP A 263 -6.43 -16.31 5.70
N THR A 264 -6.53 -15.72 6.89
CA THR A 264 -7.20 -16.33 8.05
C THR A 264 -8.70 -16.50 7.79
N ILE A 265 -9.38 -15.53 7.19
CA ILE A 265 -10.79 -15.65 6.81
C ILE A 265 -10.99 -16.75 5.78
N ALA A 266 -10.14 -16.80 4.75
CA ALA A 266 -10.22 -17.82 3.71
C ALA A 266 -10.00 -19.26 4.21
N GLY A 267 -9.22 -19.44 5.27
CA GLY A 267 -8.97 -20.74 5.91
C GLY A 267 -9.89 -21.05 7.11
N ASN A 268 -10.87 -20.17 7.41
CA ASN A 268 -11.76 -20.36 8.56
C ASN A 268 -12.95 -21.26 8.19
N GLU A 269 -13.33 -22.20 9.07
CA GLU A 269 -14.45 -23.12 8.82
C GLU A 269 -15.82 -22.47 9.01
N LYS A 270 -15.92 -21.45 9.84
CA LYS A 270 -17.19 -20.81 10.21
C LYS A 270 -17.53 -19.62 9.34
N TYR A 271 -16.54 -18.84 8.91
CA TYR A 271 -16.72 -17.62 8.13
C TYR A 271 -15.80 -17.62 6.92
N SER A 272 -16.34 -17.31 5.77
CA SER A 272 -15.61 -17.24 4.50
C SER A 272 -15.73 -15.87 3.84
N LEU A 273 -14.93 -15.61 2.82
CA LEU A 273 -15.11 -14.43 1.97
C LEU A 273 -16.49 -14.39 1.27
N HIS A 274 -17.08 -15.55 1.03
CA HIS A 274 -18.43 -15.64 0.47
C HIS A 274 -19.50 -15.20 1.48
N ASP A 275 -19.35 -15.60 2.76
CA ASP A 275 -20.25 -15.16 3.83
C ASP A 275 -20.14 -13.66 4.03
N MET A 276 -18.92 -13.12 4.06
CA MET A 276 -18.66 -11.67 4.11
C MET A 276 -19.34 -10.94 2.94
N ALA A 277 -19.17 -11.41 1.71
CA ALA A 277 -19.81 -10.83 0.54
C ALA A 277 -21.34 -10.89 0.63
N THR A 278 -21.89 -12.01 1.13
CA THR A 278 -23.32 -12.24 1.27
C THR A 278 -23.94 -11.31 2.31
N GLU A 279 -23.35 -11.23 3.50
CA GLU A 279 -23.83 -10.38 4.60
C GLU A 279 -23.71 -8.89 4.26
N LEU A 280 -22.64 -8.49 3.58
CA LEU A 280 -22.45 -7.11 3.15
C LEU A 280 -23.26 -6.77 1.87
N GLY A 281 -23.83 -7.77 1.19
CA GLY A 281 -24.55 -7.57 -0.06
C GLY A 281 -23.66 -7.22 -1.26
N LEU A 282 -22.38 -7.59 -1.20
CA LEU A 282 -21.36 -7.28 -2.21
C LEU A 282 -21.30 -8.37 -3.30
N PRO A 283 -20.88 -8.03 -4.53
CA PRO A 283 -20.41 -9.01 -5.50
C PRO A 283 -19.22 -9.78 -4.96
N THR A 284 -19.16 -11.09 -5.18
CA THR A 284 -18.06 -11.94 -4.67
C THR A 284 -16.70 -11.48 -5.20
N GLU A 285 -16.61 -11.05 -6.45
CA GLU A 285 -15.36 -10.55 -7.04
C GLU A 285 -14.88 -9.26 -6.38
N LEU A 286 -15.80 -8.36 -6.05
CA LEU A 286 -15.46 -7.14 -5.31
C LEU A 286 -14.94 -7.47 -3.90
N ALA A 287 -15.56 -8.44 -3.21
CA ALA A 287 -15.07 -8.91 -1.91
C ALA A 287 -13.66 -9.52 -2.00
N ARG A 288 -13.36 -10.25 -3.08
CA ARG A 288 -12.01 -10.78 -3.36
C ARG A 288 -10.99 -9.69 -3.63
N SER A 289 -11.36 -8.65 -4.38
CA SER A 289 -10.49 -7.48 -4.61
C SER A 289 -10.12 -6.81 -3.28
N PHE A 290 -11.06 -6.57 -2.39
CA PHE A 290 -10.77 -6.04 -1.05
C PHE A 290 -9.85 -6.96 -0.25
N ALA A 291 -9.99 -8.27 -0.39
CA ALA A 291 -9.17 -9.27 0.27
C ALA A 291 -7.74 -9.38 -0.31
N LEU A 292 -7.35 -8.52 -1.23
CA LEU A 292 -6.05 -8.56 -1.90
C LEU A 292 -5.77 -9.93 -2.60
N GLN A 293 -6.83 -10.61 -3.03
CA GLN A 293 -6.68 -11.84 -3.81
C GLN A 293 -6.52 -11.48 -5.29
N THR A 294 -5.51 -12.04 -5.94
CA THR A 294 -5.30 -11.89 -7.37
C THR A 294 -6.44 -12.60 -8.11
N ARG A 295 -7.01 -11.97 -9.14
CA ARG A 295 -7.93 -12.68 -10.05
C ARG A 295 -7.17 -13.86 -10.66
N LEU A 296 -7.71 -15.06 -10.51
CA LEU A 296 -7.25 -16.22 -11.26
C LEU A 296 -7.81 -16.05 -12.69
N SER A 297 -6.96 -15.66 -13.63
CA SER A 297 -7.28 -15.82 -15.05
C SER A 297 -7.18 -17.31 -15.39
N VAL A 298 -8.28 -17.91 -15.83
CA VAL A 298 -8.25 -19.24 -16.45
C VAL A 298 -7.49 -19.08 -17.76
N VAL A 299 -6.37 -19.81 -17.91
CA VAL A 299 -5.58 -19.89 -19.13
C VAL A 299 -6.33 -20.71 -20.18
#